data_783b266af78f6829a370895341196593
#
_entry.id   783b266af78f6829a370895341196593
#
_cell.length_a   1.000
_cell.length_b   1.000
_cell.length_c   1.000
_cell.angle_alpha   90.00
_cell.angle_beta   90.00
_cell.angle_gamma   90.00
#
_symmetry.space_group_name_H-M   'P 1'
#
loop_
_entity.id
_entity.type
_entity.pdbx_description
1 polymer ?
#
loop_
_entity_poly.entity_id
_entity_poly.type
_entity_poly.pdbx_seq_one_letter_code
_entity_poly.pdbx_strand_id
1 'polypeptide(L)'
;MPINANYEYANAEEKYLQCQTDEERIMALEEMLRTMPKHKGSEKLKANLSTRYRKLKEKIEKDKKSKKGKGKKGIKKGDLQAVLVGLTNSGRSSILKAITNAQPKIASYGFTTTEPEIGTLNYANCNIQIIDLPPIASAGFDRGIANNADTLIIVVEKIHEIQTVLEQIKQNKHGKRIIVFNKIDIYDENTKRKIKENLRSKKYNFCIVSTLTDEGLEDLKEKIFKSFDVIRVYTRNSTKKKRLDDMPVILPPNSTLQDVAEKILHGYSKKVKYAIITGPSCKFPNQKIGLKHVVKDKDIVEFVTD
;
A
#
# COMPACT_ATOMS: atom_id res chain seq x y z
N MET A 1 -41.94 -34.52 -31.30
CA MET A 1 -41.71 -35.91 -30.82
C MET A 1 -40.95 -35.84 -29.53
N PRO A 2 -41.40 -36.49 -28.46
CA PRO A 2 -40.64 -36.51 -27.19
C PRO A 2 -39.32 -37.25 -27.44
N ILE A 3 -38.23 -36.62 -27.04
CA ILE A 3 -36.90 -37.24 -27.04
C ILE A 3 -36.95 -38.32 -25.95
N ASN A 4 -36.76 -39.62 -26.30
CA ASN A 4 -36.54 -40.66 -25.31
C ASN A 4 -35.24 -40.36 -24.57
N ALA A 5 -35.35 -39.53 -23.53
CA ALA A 5 -34.24 -39.16 -22.67
C ALA A 5 -33.87 -40.35 -21.79
N ASN A 6 -32.62 -40.77 -21.87
CA ASN A 6 -32.10 -41.83 -21.00
C ASN A 6 -32.13 -41.28 -19.54
N TYR A 7 -32.40 -42.12 -18.56
CA TYR A 7 -32.43 -41.73 -17.13
C TYR A 7 -31.21 -40.94 -16.71
N GLU A 8 -30.03 -41.28 -17.23
CA GLU A 8 -28.77 -40.57 -16.96
C GLU A 8 -28.79 -39.13 -17.47
N TYR A 9 -29.39 -38.85 -18.63
CA TYR A 9 -29.55 -37.52 -19.19
C TYR A 9 -30.51 -36.67 -18.36
N ALA A 10 -31.63 -37.24 -17.92
CA ALA A 10 -32.61 -36.55 -17.06
C ALA A 10 -31.99 -36.11 -15.73
N ASN A 11 -31.18 -36.98 -15.09
CA ASN A 11 -30.45 -36.65 -13.88
C ASN A 11 -29.41 -35.53 -14.12
N ALA A 12 -28.71 -35.56 -15.25
CA ALA A 12 -27.73 -34.50 -15.56
C ALA A 12 -28.43 -33.16 -15.84
N GLU A 13 -29.61 -33.16 -16.44
CA GLU A 13 -30.43 -31.96 -16.65
C GLU A 13 -30.94 -31.38 -15.31
N GLU A 14 -31.40 -32.23 -14.39
CA GLU A 14 -31.82 -31.82 -13.07
C GLU A 14 -30.65 -31.18 -12.28
N LYS A 15 -29.49 -31.81 -12.31
CA LYS A 15 -28.25 -31.20 -11.72
C LYS A 15 -27.95 -29.84 -12.32
N TYR A 16 -28.06 -29.68 -13.66
CA TYR A 16 -27.82 -28.39 -14.32
C TYR A 16 -28.79 -27.30 -13.84
N LEU A 17 -30.04 -27.64 -13.58
CA LEU A 17 -31.05 -26.71 -13.08
C LEU A 17 -30.79 -26.29 -11.63
N GLN A 18 -30.17 -27.17 -10.83
CA GLN A 18 -29.81 -26.90 -9.42
C GLN A 18 -28.48 -26.14 -9.24
N CYS A 19 -27.65 -26.06 -10.29
CA CYS A 19 -26.35 -25.38 -10.23
C CYS A 19 -26.47 -23.87 -9.92
N GLN A 20 -25.75 -23.42 -8.91
CA GLN A 20 -25.69 -22.00 -8.55
C GLN A 20 -24.48 -21.29 -9.16
N THR A 21 -23.38 -22.01 -9.41
CA THR A 21 -22.14 -21.44 -9.95
C THR A 21 -21.94 -21.76 -11.44
N ASP A 22 -21.24 -20.88 -12.15
CA ASP A 22 -20.92 -21.09 -13.58
C ASP A 22 -19.97 -22.29 -13.78
N GLU A 23 -19.14 -22.62 -12.78
CA GLU A 23 -18.24 -23.79 -12.80
C GLU A 23 -19.01 -25.10 -12.65
N GLU A 24 -19.99 -25.17 -11.76
CA GLU A 24 -20.91 -26.30 -11.62
C GLU A 24 -21.74 -26.52 -12.89
N ARG A 25 -22.20 -25.42 -13.49
CA ARG A 25 -22.96 -25.47 -14.77
C ARG A 25 -22.17 -26.05 -15.93
N ILE A 26 -20.85 -25.76 -16.00
CA ILE A 26 -19.97 -26.36 -17.03
C ILE A 26 -19.89 -27.88 -16.82
N MET A 27 -19.65 -28.35 -15.58
CA MET A 27 -19.58 -29.79 -15.29
C MET A 27 -20.89 -30.50 -15.62
N ALA A 28 -22.01 -29.91 -15.25
CA ALA A 28 -23.33 -30.47 -15.58
C ALA A 28 -23.58 -30.49 -17.09
N LEU A 29 -23.19 -29.49 -17.87
CA LEU A 29 -23.27 -29.48 -19.33
C LEU A 29 -22.38 -30.53 -19.98
N GLU A 30 -21.17 -30.78 -19.43
CA GLU A 30 -20.31 -31.88 -19.90
C GLU A 30 -20.94 -33.24 -19.64
N GLU A 31 -21.57 -33.43 -18.47
CA GLU A 31 -22.29 -34.66 -18.14
C GLU A 31 -23.52 -34.85 -19.07
N MET A 32 -24.29 -33.77 -19.34
CA MET A 32 -25.39 -33.79 -20.32
C MET A 32 -24.95 -34.15 -21.74
N LEU A 33 -23.81 -33.58 -22.19
CA LEU A 33 -23.24 -33.91 -23.52
C LEU A 33 -22.75 -35.36 -23.60
N ARG A 34 -22.29 -35.95 -22.50
CA ARG A 34 -21.81 -37.33 -22.42
C ARG A 34 -22.97 -38.33 -22.42
N THR A 35 -24.06 -38.02 -21.68
CA THR A 35 -25.21 -38.94 -21.46
C THR A 35 -26.32 -38.78 -22.46
N MET A 36 -26.25 -37.77 -23.35
CA MET A 36 -27.28 -37.52 -24.35
C MET A 36 -27.46 -38.69 -25.33
N PRO A 37 -28.71 -38.96 -25.80
CA PRO A 37 -28.98 -40.00 -26.76
C PRO A 37 -28.29 -39.75 -28.10
N LYS A 38 -27.69 -40.80 -28.70
CA LYS A 38 -26.94 -40.72 -29.96
C LYS A 38 -27.81 -41.20 -31.14
N HIS A 39 -28.87 -40.49 -31.44
CA HIS A 39 -29.70 -40.77 -32.61
C HIS A 39 -29.95 -39.51 -33.46
N LYS A 40 -30.36 -39.67 -34.71
CA LYS A 40 -30.52 -38.60 -35.71
C LYS A 40 -31.41 -37.45 -35.26
N GLY A 41 -32.37 -37.68 -34.35
CA GLY A 41 -33.24 -36.64 -33.77
C GLY A 41 -32.62 -35.79 -32.67
N SER A 42 -31.48 -36.18 -32.14
CA SER A 42 -30.80 -35.46 -31.04
C SER A 42 -29.72 -34.44 -31.51
N GLU A 43 -29.52 -34.33 -32.85
CA GLU A 43 -28.48 -33.42 -33.40
C GLU A 43 -28.71 -31.94 -33.02
N LYS A 44 -29.97 -31.48 -33.05
CA LYS A 44 -30.34 -30.11 -32.64
C LYS A 44 -30.08 -29.87 -31.15
N LEU A 45 -30.34 -30.87 -30.30
CA LEU A 45 -30.07 -30.82 -28.88
C LEU A 45 -28.58 -30.75 -28.63
N LYS A 46 -27.78 -31.57 -29.30
CA LYS A 46 -26.30 -31.56 -29.23
C LYS A 46 -25.72 -30.19 -29.61
N ALA A 47 -26.19 -29.61 -30.72
CA ALA A 47 -25.78 -28.30 -31.19
C ALA A 47 -26.08 -27.19 -30.13
N ASN A 48 -27.28 -27.25 -29.53
CA ASN A 48 -27.67 -26.30 -28.47
C ASN A 48 -26.81 -26.43 -27.22
N LEU A 49 -26.59 -27.65 -26.72
CA LEU A 49 -25.79 -27.90 -25.54
C LEU A 49 -24.30 -27.48 -25.78
N SER A 50 -23.76 -27.85 -26.94
CA SER A 50 -22.38 -27.45 -27.31
C SER A 50 -22.22 -25.93 -27.41
N THR A 51 -23.24 -25.24 -27.94
CA THR A 51 -23.24 -23.78 -28.03
C THR A 51 -23.29 -23.13 -26.63
N ARG A 52 -24.15 -23.67 -25.72
CA ARG A 52 -24.21 -23.20 -24.32
C ARG A 52 -22.89 -23.44 -23.57
N TYR A 53 -22.33 -24.63 -23.72
CA TYR A 53 -21.05 -25.00 -23.14
C TYR A 53 -19.92 -24.04 -23.59
N ARG A 54 -19.80 -23.81 -24.91
CA ARG A 54 -18.81 -22.89 -25.48
C ARG A 54 -18.98 -21.46 -24.96
N LYS A 55 -20.20 -20.92 -24.96
CA LYS A 55 -20.49 -19.57 -24.45
C LYS A 55 -20.14 -19.43 -22.97
N LEU A 56 -20.47 -20.43 -22.17
CA LEU A 56 -20.19 -20.41 -20.74
C LEU A 56 -18.68 -20.52 -20.44
N LYS A 57 -17.98 -21.38 -21.20
CA LYS A 57 -16.51 -21.50 -21.12
C LYS A 57 -15.81 -20.20 -21.52
N GLU A 58 -16.23 -19.57 -22.63
CA GLU A 58 -15.71 -18.27 -23.05
C GLU A 58 -15.98 -17.17 -22.00
N LYS A 59 -17.16 -17.18 -21.36
CA LYS A 59 -17.48 -16.26 -20.27
C LYS A 59 -16.53 -16.43 -19.09
N ILE A 60 -16.33 -17.66 -18.62
CA ILE A 60 -15.41 -17.96 -17.51
C ILE A 60 -13.97 -17.59 -17.88
N GLU A 61 -13.52 -17.86 -19.10
CA GLU A 61 -12.18 -17.46 -19.56
C GLU A 61 -12.03 -15.94 -19.64
N LYS A 62 -13.06 -15.22 -20.11
CA LYS A 62 -13.09 -13.75 -20.10
C LYS A 62 -13.08 -13.20 -18.68
N ASP A 63 -13.85 -13.79 -17.76
CA ASP A 63 -13.87 -13.41 -16.35
C ASP A 63 -12.53 -13.71 -15.66
N LYS A 64 -11.89 -14.84 -15.97
CA LYS A 64 -10.53 -15.14 -15.50
C LYS A 64 -9.49 -14.20 -16.09
N LYS A 65 -9.60 -13.81 -17.37
CA LYS A 65 -8.73 -12.80 -18.00
C LYS A 65 -9.00 -11.39 -17.47
N SER A 66 -10.25 -11.01 -17.26
CA SER A 66 -10.61 -9.71 -16.67
C SER A 66 -10.22 -9.61 -15.18
N LYS A 67 -10.25 -10.73 -14.45
CA LYS A 67 -9.71 -10.82 -13.07
C LYS A 67 -8.18 -10.78 -13.05
N LYS A 68 -7.50 -11.31 -14.09
CA LYS A 68 -6.04 -11.13 -14.27
C LYS A 68 -5.66 -9.73 -14.73
N GLY A 69 -6.51 -9.03 -15.47
CA GLY A 69 -6.29 -7.66 -15.93
C GLY A 69 -6.76 -6.57 -14.96
N LYS A 70 -7.69 -6.86 -14.04
CA LYS A 70 -7.89 -6.10 -12.81
C LYS A 70 -6.75 -6.50 -11.89
N GLY A 71 -5.58 -5.86 -12.04
CA GLY A 71 -4.49 -5.96 -11.10
C GLY A 71 -5.08 -5.95 -9.70
N LYS A 72 -4.58 -6.82 -8.81
CA LYS A 72 -4.91 -6.83 -7.38
C LYS A 72 -5.15 -5.38 -6.99
N LYS A 73 -6.29 -5.03 -6.40
CA LYS A 73 -6.49 -3.70 -5.82
C LYS A 73 -5.41 -3.55 -4.76
N GLY A 74 -4.20 -3.23 -5.21
CA GLY A 74 -3.06 -3.00 -4.37
C GLY A 74 -3.34 -1.81 -3.47
N ILE A 75 -2.69 -1.77 -2.33
CA ILE A 75 -2.73 -0.61 -1.45
C ILE A 75 -2.24 0.57 -2.28
N LYS A 76 -3.11 1.58 -2.48
CA LYS A 76 -2.73 2.79 -3.20
C LYS A 76 -1.63 3.49 -2.40
N LYS A 77 -0.46 3.67 -3.01
CA LYS A 77 0.67 4.34 -2.37
C LYS A 77 0.33 5.80 -2.10
N GLY A 78 0.50 6.22 -0.83
CA GLY A 78 0.46 7.63 -0.45
C GLY A 78 1.72 8.38 -0.89
N ASP A 79 1.75 9.70 -0.66
CA ASP A 79 2.96 10.51 -0.94
C ASP A 79 4.17 10.06 -0.12
N LEU A 80 3.95 9.65 1.13
CA LEU A 80 4.95 9.09 2.03
C LEU A 80 4.43 7.75 2.55
N GLN A 81 5.20 6.67 2.35
CA GLN A 81 4.82 5.34 2.77
C GLN A 81 5.93 4.62 3.52
N ALA A 82 5.65 4.20 4.75
CA ALA A 82 6.51 3.32 5.51
C ALA A 82 5.82 1.98 5.78
N VAL A 83 6.60 0.91 5.83
CA VAL A 83 6.10 -0.45 6.01
C VAL A 83 6.75 -1.10 7.21
N LEU A 84 5.92 -1.60 8.14
CA LEU A 84 6.34 -2.38 9.30
C LEU A 84 6.60 -3.84 8.87
N VAL A 85 7.77 -4.34 9.20
CA VAL A 85 8.17 -5.72 8.94
C VAL A 85 8.84 -6.32 10.18
N GLY A 86 8.67 -7.62 10.40
CA GLY A 86 9.26 -8.29 11.54
C GLY A 86 8.74 -9.71 11.71
N LEU A 87 9.24 -10.39 12.72
CA LEU A 87 8.80 -11.74 13.09
C LEU A 87 7.46 -11.72 13.82
N THR A 88 6.89 -12.89 14.06
CA THR A 88 5.68 -13.05 14.87
C THR A 88 5.91 -12.49 16.27
N ASN A 89 4.92 -11.83 16.83
CA ASN A 89 4.93 -11.24 18.19
C ASN A 89 5.96 -10.11 18.43
N SER A 90 6.63 -9.58 17.42
CA SER A 90 7.56 -8.45 17.57
C SER A 90 6.88 -7.12 17.97
N GLY A 91 5.55 -7.05 18.04
CA GLY A 91 4.79 -5.88 18.47
C GLY A 91 4.52 -4.84 17.37
N ARG A 92 4.58 -5.23 16.09
CA ARG A 92 4.31 -4.33 14.95
C ARG A 92 2.94 -3.65 15.02
N SER A 93 1.87 -4.44 15.20
CA SER A 93 0.49 -3.90 15.27
C SER A 93 0.29 -3.01 16.51
N SER A 94 1.01 -3.28 17.61
CA SER A 94 1.03 -2.38 18.78
C SER A 94 1.71 -1.05 18.44
N ILE A 95 2.85 -1.09 17.73
CA ILE A 95 3.56 0.11 17.25
C ILE A 95 2.63 0.88 16.29
N LEU A 96 2.00 0.20 15.31
CA LEU A 96 1.07 0.86 14.40
C LEU A 96 -0.01 1.63 15.17
N LYS A 97 -0.65 1.01 16.15
CA LYS A 97 -1.68 1.64 16.98
C LYS A 97 -1.13 2.80 17.80
N ALA A 98 0.07 2.68 18.35
CA ALA A 98 0.67 3.70 19.20
C ALA A 98 1.13 4.95 18.42
N ILE A 99 1.58 4.80 17.17
CA ILE A 99 2.05 5.94 16.35
C ILE A 99 0.97 6.54 15.45
N THR A 100 -0.14 5.84 15.22
CA THR A 100 -1.26 6.34 14.39
C THR A 100 -2.45 6.67 15.27
N ASN A 101 -3.00 7.88 15.13
CA ASN A 101 -4.13 8.36 15.95
C ASN A 101 -5.49 7.77 15.55
N ALA A 102 -5.54 6.90 14.54
CA ALA A 102 -6.76 6.28 14.04
C ALA A 102 -6.75 4.77 14.31
N GLN A 103 -7.94 4.19 14.50
CA GLN A 103 -8.06 2.72 14.44
C GLN A 103 -7.56 2.26 13.07
N PRO A 104 -6.57 1.36 13.02
CA PRO A 104 -6.03 0.87 11.75
C PRO A 104 -7.15 0.26 10.90
N LYS A 105 -7.22 0.67 9.64
CA LYS A 105 -8.17 0.08 8.69
C LYS A 105 -7.58 -1.19 8.13
N ILE A 106 -8.31 -2.29 8.24
CA ILE A 106 -7.98 -3.55 7.58
C ILE A 106 -8.20 -3.35 6.08
N ALA A 107 -7.16 -3.57 5.28
CA ALA A 107 -7.29 -3.54 3.83
C ALA A 107 -7.66 -4.93 3.32
N SER A 108 -8.82 -5.07 2.69
CA SER A 108 -9.25 -6.32 2.05
C SER A 108 -8.29 -6.70 0.93
N TYR A 109 -7.45 -7.67 1.21
CA TYR A 109 -6.49 -8.23 0.26
C TYR A 109 -6.96 -9.65 -0.11
N GLY A 110 -7.50 -9.82 -1.33
CA GLY A 110 -8.01 -11.11 -1.77
C GLY A 110 -6.94 -12.22 -1.69
N PHE A 111 -7.31 -13.34 -1.07
CA PHE A 111 -6.53 -14.59 -0.97
C PHE A 111 -5.48 -14.72 0.14
N THR A 112 -5.42 -13.87 1.15
CA THR A 112 -4.58 -14.10 2.32
C THR A 112 -5.42 -14.21 3.58
N THR A 113 -5.13 -15.18 4.44
CA THR A 113 -5.77 -15.37 5.75
C THR A 113 -5.42 -14.29 6.76
N THR A 114 -4.43 -13.45 6.43
CA THR A 114 -3.98 -12.33 7.26
C THR A 114 -3.85 -11.10 6.36
N GLU A 115 -4.66 -10.09 6.60
CA GLU A 115 -4.71 -8.86 5.80
C GLU A 115 -3.75 -7.80 6.38
N PRO A 116 -3.07 -6.98 5.53
CA PRO A 116 -2.26 -5.87 6.00
C PRO A 116 -3.14 -4.79 6.64
N GLU A 117 -2.70 -4.27 7.79
CA GLU A 117 -3.34 -3.14 8.46
C GLU A 117 -2.71 -1.82 8.02
N ILE A 118 -3.54 -0.80 7.78
CA ILE A 118 -3.07 0.51 7.33
C ILE A 118 -3.46 1.56 8.36
N GLY A 119 -2.48 2.32 8.83
CA GLY A 119 -2.67 3.51 9.65
C GLY A 119 -2.12 4.77 8.97
N THR A 120 -2.52 5.93 9.44
CA THR A 120 -1.96 7.22 9.03
C THR A 120 -1.32 7.90 10.22
N LEU A 121 -0.03 8.13 10.13
CA LEU A 121 0.73 8.93 11.08
C LEU A 121 0.70 10.39 10.62
N ASN A 122 0.16 11.29 11.48
CA ASN A 122 0.24 12.73 11.27
C ASN A 122 1.46 13.26 12.01
N TYR A 123 2.47 13.69 11.26
CA TYR A 123 3.69 14.26 11.84
C TYR A 123 4.18 15.42 10.99
N ALA A 124 4.54 16.54 11.65
CA ALA A 124 5.07 17.74 10.99
C ALA A 124 4.15 18.27 9.85
N ASN A 125 2.83 18.21 10.03
CA ASN A 125 1.76 18.54 9.07
C ASN A 125 1.73 17.63 7.83
N CYS A 126 2.43 16.48 7.86
CA CYS A 126 2.42 15.51 6.77
C CYS A 126 1.65 14.25 7.18
N ASN A 127 0.91 13.68 6.24
CA ASN A 127 0.25 12.39 6.39
C ASN A 127 1.17 11.30 5.85
N ILE A 128 1.64 10.43 6.73
CA ILE A 128 2.50 9.29 6.39
C ILE A 128 1.66 8.02 6.48
N GLN A 129 1.58 7.29 5.39
CA GLN A 129 0.92 5.99 5.35
C GLN A 129 1.84 4.95 5.99
N ILE A 130 1.36 4.29 7.05
CA ILE A 130 2.07 3.19 7.71
C ILE A 130 1.30 1.90 7.42
N ILE A 131 2.00 0.89 6.92
CA ILE A 131 1.41 -0.41 6.58
C ILE A 131 2.05 -1.47 7.48
N ASP A 132 1.23 -2.19 8.25
CA ASP A 132 1.68 -3.39 8.96
C ASP A 132 1.47 -4.61 8.06
N LEU A 133 2.55 -5.25 7.67
CA LEU A 133 2.49 -6.49 6.90
C LEU A 133 2.40 -7.70 7.85
N PRO A 134 1.78 -8.81 7.40
CA PRO A 134 1.86 -10.08 8.11
C PRO A 134 3.30 -10.47 8.45
N PRO A 135 3.52 -11.38 9.44
CA PRO A 135 4.87 -11.83 9.79
C PRO A 135 5.66 -12.30 8.58
N ILE A 136 6.93 -11.98 8.56
CA ILE A 136 7.79 -12.22 7.38
C ILE A 136 7.89 -13.70 6.98
N ALA A 137 7.70 -14.61 7.95
CA ALA A 137 7.67 -16.06 7.74
C ALA A 137 6.29 -16.60 7.31
N SER A 138 5.25 -15.75 7.27
CA SER A 138 3.90 -16.19 6.91
C SER A 138 3.69 -16.20 5.40
N ALA A 139 2.80 -17.08 4.93
CA ALA A 139 2.39 -17.13 3.51
C ALA A 139 1.69 -15.83 3.04
N GLY A 140 1.17 -15.02 3.96
CA GLY A 140 0.53 -13.73 3.68
C GLY A 140 1.50 -12.56 3.52
N PHE A 141 2.81 -12.75 3.71
CA PHE A 141 3.77 -11.67 3.58
C PHE A 141 3.93 -11.22 2.12
N ASP A 142 3.54 -9.98 1.83
CA ASP A 142 3.68 -9.41 0.48
C ASP A 142 5.04 -8.71 0.31
N ARG A 143 5.96 -9.43 -0.34
CA ARG A 143 7.28 -8.90 -0.69
C ARG A 143 7.21 -7.71 -1.65
N GLY A 144 6.17 -7.62 -2.48
CA GLY A 144 6.00 -6.51 -3.41
C GLY A 144 5.77 -5.19 -2.67
N ILE A 145 4.92 -5.17 -1.64
CA ILE A 145 4.68 -3.99 -0.80
C ILE A 145 5.97 -3.61 -0.06
N ALA A 146 6.65 -4.59 0.57
CA ALA A 146 7.89 -4.34 1.29
C ALA A 146 9.00 -3.78 0.38
N ASN A 147 9.11 -4.29 -0.85
CA ASN A 147 10.14 -3.85 -1.80
C ASN A 147 9.89 -2.46 -2.38
N ASN A 148 8.63 -2.04 -2.48
CA ASN A 148 8.23 -0.73 -3.02
C ASN A 148 8.08 0.35 -1.94
N ALA A 149 8.31 0.01 -0.68
CA ALA A 149 8.24 0.96 0.43
C ALA A 149 9.35 2.01 0.34
N ASP A 150 9.02 3.28 0.66
CA ASP A 150 10.02 4.34 0.74
C ASP A 150 10.90 4.15 1.99
N THR A 151 10.29 3.66 3.09
CA THR A 151 10.99 3.34 4.34
C THR A 151 10.50 2.01 4.88
N LEU A 152 11.42 1.14 5.28
CA LEU A 152 11.15 -0.08 6.02
C LEU A 152 11.42 0.11 7.51
N ILE A 153 10.43 -0.20 8.33
CA ILE A 153 10.50 -0.20 9.79
C ILE A 153 10.62 -1.65 10.24
N ILE A 154 11.83 -2.04 10.61
CA ILE A 154 12.15 -3.42 11.02
C ILE A 154 11.97 -3.53 12.52
N VAL A 155 10.91 -4.21 12.95
CA VAL A 155 10.57 -4.36 14.37
C VAL A 155 11.11 -5.68 14.89
N VAL A 156 11.92 -5.60 15.95
CA VAL A 156 12.57 -6.75 16.60
C VAL A 156 12.49 -6.63 18.13
N GLU A 157 12.55 -7.77 18.81
CA GLU A 157 12.68 -7.86 20.28
C GLU A 157 14.08 -8.25 20.70
N LYS A 158 14.82 -8.91 19.81
CA LYS A 158 16.19 -9.42 20.09
C LYS A 158 17.15 -9.04 18.98
N ILE A 159 18.40 -8.78 19.35
CA ILE A 159 19.44 -8.30 18.40
C ILE A 159 19.69 -9.30 17.25
N HIS A 160 19.63 -10.63 17.53
CA HIS A 160 19.88 -11.64 16.50
C HIS A 160 18.78 -11.70 15.44
N GLU A 161 17.56 -11.29 15.76
CA GLU A 161 16.43 -11.26 14.81
C GLU A 161 16.65 -10.28 13.67
N ILE A 162 17.47 -9.24 13.90
CA ILE A 162 17.76 -8.22 12.88
C ILE A 162 18.32 -8.86 11.62
N GLN A 163 19.31 -9.73 11.77
CA GLN A 163 19.95 -10.37 10.63
C GLN A 163 18.98 -11.28 9.87
N THR A 164 18.19 -12.06 10.59
CA THR A 164 17.16 -12.94 10.01
C THR A 164 16.15 -12.15 9.17
N VAL A 165 15.67 -11.01 9.68
CA VAL A 165 14.72 -10.15 8.95
C VAL A 165 15.40 -9.51 7.75
N LEU A 166 16.61 -8.98 7.90
CA LEU A 166 17.36 -8.35 6.81
C LEU A 166 17.64 -9.32 5.65
N GLU A 167 17.91 -10.58 5.96
CA GLU A 167 18.13 -11.60 4.93
C GLU A 167 16.91 -11.88 4.07
N GLN A 168 15.74 -11.85 4.66
CA GLN A 168 14.49 -12.10 3.94
C GLN A 168 14.01 -10.92 3.09
N ILE A 169 14.45 -9.69 3.40
CA ILE A 169 14.11 -8.46 2.67
C ILE A 169 15.27 -7.89 1.84
N LYS A 170 16.25 -8.74 1.47
CA LYS A 170 17.45 -8.33 0.69
C LYS A 170 17.15 -7.60 -0.62
N GLN A 171 15.99 -7.81 -1.22
CA GLN A 171 15.62 -7.25 -2.53
C GLN A 171 15.17 -5.77 -2.47
N ASN A 172 14.90 -5.21 -1.30
CA ASN A 172 14.62 -3.78 -1.18
C ASN A 172 15.94 -3.00 -1.33
N LYS A 173 16.21 -2.53 -2.55
CA LYS A 173 17.45 -1.80 -2.90
C LYS A 173 17.35 -0.29 -2.64
N HIS A 174 16.16 0.27 -2.57
CA HIS A 174 15.92 1.71 -2.59
C HIS A 174 15.35 2.27 -1.28
N GLY A 175 14.69 1.46 -0.47
CA GLY A 175 14.08 1.90 0.78
C GLY A 175 15.08 2.13 1.89
N LYS A 176 14.91 3.23 2.62
CA LYS A 176 15.64 3.47 3.87
C LYS A 176 15.14 2.50 4.95
N ARG A 177 16.01 2.12 5.88
CA ARG A 177 15.71 1.13 6.92
C ARG A 177 15.88 1.75 8.29
N ILE A 178 14.87 1.54 9.14
CA ILE A 178 14.91 1.93 10.56
C ILE A 178 14.71 0.65 11.37
N ILE A 179 15.63 0.35 12.27
CA ILE A 179 15.51 -0.79 13.18
C ILE A 179 14.82 -0.30 14.44
N VAL A 180 13.72 -0.91 14.79
CA VAL A 180 12.96 -0.61 16.00
C VAL A 180 13.10 -1.79 16.95
N PHE A 181 13.84 -1.56 18.03
CA PHE A 181 13.96 -2.50 19.14
C PHE A 181 12.80 -2.25 20.09
N ASN A 182 11.84 -3.15 20.10
CA ASN A 182 10.60 -3.00 20.86
C ASN A 182 10.68 -3.72 22.22
N LYS A 183 9.69 -3.47 23.10
CA LYS A 183 9.55 -4.06 24.43
C LYS A 183 10.75 -3.79 25.33
N ILE A 184 11.29 -2.60 25.27
CA ILE A 184 12.48 -2.22 26.05
C ILE A 184 12.17 -2.16 27.56
N ASP A 185 10.91 -2.02 27.92
CA ASP A 185 10.39 -2.03 29.30
C ASP A 185 10.73 -3.31 30.07
N ILE A 186 10.98 -4.42 29.37
CA ILE A 186 11.34 -5.72 29.98
C ILE A 186 12.78 -5.72 30.49
N TYR A 187 13.63 -4.81 30.02
CA TYR A 187 15.07 -4.81 30.27
C TYR A 187 15.46 -3.76 31.32
N ASP A 188 16.45 -4.10 32.15
CA ASP A 188 17.09 -3.19 33.09
C ASP A 188 17.96 -2.14 32.35
N GLU A 189 18.29 -1.04 33.02
CA GLU A 189 19.03 0.09 32.42
C GLU A 189 20.41 -0.32 31.88
N ASN A 190 21.11 -1.26 32.54
CA ASN A 190 22.40 -1.76 32.06
C ASN A 190 22.28 -2.53 30.77
N THR A 191 21.25 -3.34 30.61
CA THR A 191 20.95 -4.09 29.39
C THR A 191 20.49 -3.17 28.27
N LYS A 192 19.65 -2.18 28.57
CA LYS A 192 19.25 -1.13 27.61
C LYS A 192 20.48 -0.43 27.04
N ARG A 193 21.45 -0.07 27.90
CA ARG A 193 22.71 0.58 27.48
C ARG A 193 23.52 -0.34 26.54
N LYS A 194 23.69 -1.61 26.89
CA LYS A 194 24.38 -2.60 26.04
C LYS A 194 23.72 -2.77 24.67
N ILE A 195 22.39 -2.82 24.62
CA ILE A 195 21.60 -2.89 23.37
C ILE A 195 21.90 -1.66 22.51
N LYS A 196 21.82 -0.46 23.10
CA LYS A 196 22.13 0.82 22.43
C LYS A 196 23.52 0.81 21.80
N GLU A 197 24.52 0.42 22.56
CA GLU A 197 25.92 0.39 22.11
C GLU A 197 26.14 -0.65 21.00
N ASN A 198 25.52 -1.82 21.09
CA ASN A 198 25.56 -2.84 20.04
C ASN A 198 24.94 -2.34 18.73
N LEU A 199 23.78 -1.71 18.78
CA LEU A 199 23.12 -1.15 17.59
C LEU A 199 23.94 0.00 16.98
N ARG A 200 24.57 0.83 17.80
CA ARG A 200 25.48 1.91 17.36
C ARG A 200 26.74 1.36 16.69
N SER A 201 27.37 0.35 17.27
CA SER A 201 28.59 -0.27 16.71
C SER A 201 28.35 -0.86 15.32
N LYS A 202 27.16 -1.36 15.07
CA LYS A 202 26.75 -1.87 13.75
C LYS A 202 26.29 -0.78 12.78
N LYS A 203 26.33 0.50 13.19
CA LYS A 203 25.92 1.67 12.39
C LYS A 203 24.49 1.58 11.87
N TYR A 204 23.59 0.96 12.61
CA TYR A 204 22.18 0.93 12.25
C TYR A 204 21.51 2.28 12.52
N ASN A 205 20.57 2.68 11.65
CA ASN A 205 19.59 3.70 12.01
C ASN A 205 18.53 3.01 12.88
N PHE A 206 18.46 3.31 14.18
CA PHE A 206 17.62 2.58 15.11
C PHE A 206 16.88 3.48 16.09
N CYS A 207 15.76 2.97 16.60
CA CYS A 207 15.03 3.46 17.77
C CYS A 207 14.86 2.33 18.78
N ILE A 208 14.80 2.69 20.03
CA ILE A 208 14.45 1.79 21.12
C ILE A 208 13.10 2.27 21.65
N VAL A 209 12.11 1.38 21.67
CA VAL A 209 10.74 1.77 22.02
C VAL A 209 10.07 0.78 22.97
N SER A 210 9.10 1.27 23.72
CA SER A 210 8.09 0.47 24.39
C SER A 210 6.72 1.03 24.08
N THR A 211 5.84 0.19 23.55
CA THR A 211 4.44 0.55 23.34
C THR A 211 3.60 0.47 24.62
N LEU A 212 4.17 -0.02 25.71
CA LEU A 212 3.51 -0.09 27.01
C LEU A 212 3.72 1.21 27.80
N THR A 213 4.94 1.78 27.73
CA THR A 213 5.33 2.99 28.47
C THR A 213 5.44 4.23 27.59
N ASP A 214 5.16 4.12 26.30
CA ASP A 214 5.31 5.15 25.25
C ASP A 214 6.76 5.66 25.08
N GLU A 215 7.74 4.97 25.71
CA GLU A 215 9.16 5.32 25.62
C GLU A 215 9.65 5.23 24.16
N GLY A 216 10.29 6.28 23.67
CA GLY A 216 10.94 6.35 22.35
C GLY A 216 9.99 6.47 21.14
N LEU A 217 8.67 6.57 21.34
CA LEU A 217 7.72 6.68 20.22
C LEU A 217 7.87 8.01 19.46
N GLU A 218 8.15 9.12 20.14
CA GLU A 218 8.36 10.41 19.47
C GLU A 218 9.67 10.41 18.65
N ASP A 219 10.76 9.83 19.16
CA ASP A 219 12.00 9.64 18.39
C ASP A 219 11.75 8.76 17.15
N LEU A 220 10.91 7.74 17.27
CA LEU A 220 10.50 6.90 16.14
C LEU A 220 9.74 7.70 15.08
N LYS A 221 8.74 8.50 15.47
CA LYS A 221 7.97 9.36 14.55
C LYS A 221 8.89 10.34 13.81
N GLU A 222 9.81 10.99 14.53
CA GLU A 222 10.77 11.90 13.93
C GLU A 222 11.70 11.20 12.92
N LYS A 223 12.24 10.01 13.27
CA LYS A 223 13.11 9.25 12.38
C LYS A 223 12.38 8.71 11.15
N ILE A 224 11.11 8.28 11.30
CA ILE A 224 10.28 7.92 10.17
C ILE A 224 10.14 9.11 9.22
N PHE A 225 9.81 10.29 9.72
CA PHE A 225 9.66 11.47 8.86
C PHE A 225 10.99 11.86 8.19
N LYS A 226 12.10 11.92 8.94
CA LYS A 226 13.43 12.23 8.40
C LYS A 226 13.92 11.22 7.36
N SER A 227 13.41 9.97 7.40
CA SER A 227 13.83 8.94 6.45
C SER A 227 13.35 9.21 5.03
N PHE A 228 12.31 10.01 4.83
CA PHE A 228 11.78 10.26 3.48
C PHE A 228 12.63 11.24 2.66
N ASP A 229 13.44 12.08 3.33
CA ASP A 229 14.27 13.07 2.67
C ASP A 229 13.45 13.95 1.71
N VAL A 230 12.44 14.61 2.24
CA VAL A 230 11.50 15.45 1.48
C VAL A 230 11.50 16.88 2.03
N ILE A 231 11.05 17.79 1.19
CA ILE A 231 10.79 19.18 1.54
C ILE A 231 9.29 19.44 1.58
N ARG A 232 8.87 20.34 2.48
CA ARG A 232 7.48 20.79 2.66
C ARG A 232 7.37 22.21 2.15
N VAL A 233 6.53 22.41 1.18
CA VAL A 233 6.24 23.73 0.62
C VAL A 233 4.79 24.07 0.92
N TYR A 234 4.55 25.15 1.65
CA TYR A 234 3.21 25.63 1.97
C TYR A 234 2.69 26.54 0.89
N THR A 235 1.41 26.42 0.56
CA THR A 235 0.78 27.28 -0.41
C THR A 235 -0.12 28.30 0.26
N ARG A 236 -0.15 29.52 -0.28
CA ARG A 236 -1.05 30.58 0.13
C ARG A 236 -2.02 30.88 -0.99
N ASN A 237 -3.32 30.86 -0.68
CA ASN A 237 -4.34 31.20 -1.66
C ASN A 237 -4.67 32.70 -1.59
N SER A 238 -4.43 33.42 -2.69
CA SER A 238 -4.70 34.87 -2.79
C SER A 238 -6.17 35.24 -2.63
N THR A 239 -7.08 34.32 -2.99
CA THR A 239 -8.54 34.57 -2.97
C THR A 239 -9.21 34.29 -1.61
N LYS A 240 -8.64 33.44 -0.75
CA LYS A 240 -9.17 33.09 0.58
C LYS A 240 -8.40 33.79 1.70
N LYS A 241 -8.61 35.12 1.89
CA LYS A 241 -8.05 35.92 3.02
C LYS A 241 -6.59 35.57 3.39
N LYS A 242 -5.71 35.31 2.41
CA LYS A 242 -4.28 34.99 2.61
C LYS A 242 -4.02 33.87 3.64
N ARG A 243 -4.98 32.92 3.83
CA ARG A 243 -4.75 31.77 4.71
C ARG A 243 -3.72 30.84 4.09
N LEU A 244 -2.82 30.36 4.94
CA LEU A 244 -1.91 29.27 4.62
C LEU A 244 -2.75 27.99 4.50
N ASP A 245 -2.47 27.16 3.51
CA ASP A 245 -3.02 25.80 3.49
C ASP A 245 -2.38 25.00 4.63
N ASP A 246 -3.22 24.31 5.42
CA ASP A 246 -2.76 23.56 6.59
C ASP A 246 -1.84 22.39 6.24
N MET A 247 -1.98 21.85 5.02
CA MET A 247 -1.16 20.73 4.54
C MET A 247 -0.13 21.21 3.50
N PRO A 248 1.15 20.89 3.70
CA PRO A 248 2.19 21.24 2.73
C PRO A 248 2.15 20.34 1.49
N VAL A 249 2.62 20.87 0.38
CA VAL A 249 2.98 20.10 -0.81
C VAL A 249 4.32 19.42 -0.52
N ILE A 250 4.35 18.09 -0.63
CA ILE A 250 5.53 17.27 -0.34
C ILE A 250 6.27 17.00 -1.65
N LEU A 251 7.55 17.31 -1.68
CA LEU A 251 8.41 17.20 -2.86
C LEU A 251 9.80 16.67 -2.48
N PRO A 252 10.53 16.06 -3.42
CA PRO A 252 11.92 15.72 -3.22
C PRO A 252 12.79 16.98 -3.06
N PRO A 253 13.98 16.87 -2.45
CA PRO A 253 14.95 17.96 -2.40
C PRO A 253 15.32 18.47 -3.80
N ASN A 254 15.69 19.75 -3.90
CA ASN A 254 16.03 20.43 -5.15
C ASN A 254 14.88 20.56 -6.17
N SER A 255 13.64 20.37 -5.75
CA SER A 255 12.46 20.68 -6.58
C SER A 255 12.35 22.19 -6.84
N THR A 256 11.76 22.53 -7.97
CA THR A 256 11.52 23.92 -8.42
C THR A 256 10.08 24.37 -8.13
N LEU A 257 9.82 25.69 -8.24
CA LEU A 257 8.46 26.21 -8.18
C LEU A 257 7.55 25.66 -9.28
N GLN A 258 8.12 25.26 -10.41
CA GLN A 258 7.39 24.56 -11.47
C GLN A 258 6.89 23.20 -10.98
N ASP A 259 7.73 22.43 -10.27
CA ASP A 259 7.36 21.13 -9.71
C ASP A 259 6.28 21.26 -8.64
N VAL A 260 6.35 22.34 -7.82
CA VAL A 260 5.29 22.66 -6.85
C VAL A 260 3.96 22.88 -7.56
N ALA A 261 3.94 23.70 -8.62
CA ALA A 261 2.74 23.99 -9.38
C ALA A 261 2.15 22.74 -10.05
N GLU A 262 2.98 21.90 -10.67
CA GLU A 262 2.54 20.64 -11.29
C GLU A 262 2.03 19.62 -10.28
N LYS A 263 2.59 19.57 -9.07
CA LYS A 263 2.12 18.69 -7.99
C LYS A 263 0.75 19.09 -7.45
N ILE A 264 0.44 20.42 -7.41
CA ILE A 264 -0.88 20.93 -7.02
C ILE A 264 -1.94 20.54 -8.05
N LEU A 265 -1.66 20.83 -9.32
CA LEU A 265 -2.54 20.49 -10.43
C LEU A 265 -1.73 20.34 -11.72
N HIS A 266 -1.90 19.22 -12.40
CA HIS A 266 -1.22 18.96 -13.67
C HIS A 266 -1.53 20.06 -14.72
N GLY A 267 -0.46 20.63 -15.30
CA GLY A 267 -0.57 21.74 -16.25
C GLY A 267 -0.76 23.12 -15.61
N TYR A 268 -0.79 23.24 -14.29
CA TYR A 268 -0.95 24.52 -13.59
C TYR A 268 0.23 25.45 -13.83
N SER A 269 1.44 24.92 -13.95
CA SER A 269 2.66 25.70 -14.25
C SER A 269 2.55 26.56 -15.52
N LYS A 270 1.77 26.12 -16.51
CA LYS A 270 1.56 26.86 -17.76
C LYS A 270 0.69 28.14 -17.60
N LYS A 271 -0.12 28.20 -16.53
CA LYS A 271 -1.00 29.32 -16.19
C LYS A 271 -0.34 30.31 -15.23
N VAL A 272 0.78 29.91 -14.61
CA VAL A 272 1.47 30.73 -13.62
C VAL A 272 2.40 31.70 -14.31
N LYS A 273 2.22 32.98 -14.00
CA LYS A 273 3.05 34.07 -14.51
C LYS A 273 4.35 34.24 -13.70
N TYR A 274 4.21 34.21 -12.37
CA TYR A 274 5.31 34.25 -11.41
C TYR A 274 4.79 33.75 -10.04
N ALA A 275 5.71 33.52 -9.13
CA ALA A 275 5.38 33.21 -7.74
C ALA A 275 5.93 34.26 -6.78
N ILE A 276 5.24 34.45 -5.69
CA ILE A 276 5.69 35.23 -4.53
C ILE A 276 6.08 34.22 -3.44
N ILE A 277 7.32 34.30 -2.97
CA ILE A 277 7.85 33.33 -2.03
C ILE A 277 8.33 34.01 -0.74
N THR A 278 8.13 33.34 0.37
CA THR A 278 8.64 33.73 1.69
C THR A 278 9.20 32.48 2.36
N GLY A 279 10.47 32.50 2.75
CA GLY A 279 11.06 31.35 3.45
C GLY A 279 12.58 31.24 3.26
N PRO A 280 13.16 30.08 3.58
CA PRO A 280 14.60 29.88 3.58
C PRO A 280 15.28 29.93 2.21
N SER A 281 14.52 29.83 1.10
CA SER A 281 15.09 29.90 -0.25
C SER A 281 15.22 31.32 -0.80
N CYS A 282 14.53 32.29 -0.22
CA CYS A 282 14.54 33.68 -0.70
C CYS A 282 15.41 34.60 0.16
N LYS A 283 15.84 35.73 -0.44
CA LYS A 283 16.68 36.74 0.24
C LYS A 283 15.87 37.64 1.18
N PHE A 284 14.62 37.90 0.84
CA PHE A 284 13.70 38.73 1.61
C PHE A 284 12.25 38.22 1.48
N PRO A 285 11.39 38.52 2.47
CA PRO A 285 10.00 38.09 2.44
C PRO A 285 9.22 38.63 1.24
N ASN A 286 8.26 37.87 0.73
CA ASN A 286 7.41 38.20 -0.42
C ASN A 286 8.21 38.52 -1.70
N GLN A 287 9.32 37.83 -1.90
CA GLN A 287 10.14 38.01 -3.09
C GLN A 287 9.42 37.45 -4.33
N LYS A 288 9.35 38.24 -5.40
CA LYS A 288 8.81 37.83 -6.70
C LYS A 288 9.88 37.03 -7.45
N ILE A 289 9.55 35.81 -7.85
CA ILE A 289 10.49 34.85 -8.44
C ILE A 289 9.84 34.08 -9.59
N GLY A 290 10.66 33.66 -10.55
CA GLY A 290 10.23 32.80 -11.68
C GLY A 290 10.18 31.32 -11.31
N LEU A 291 9.49 30.52 -12.14
CA LEU A 291 9.19 29.10 -11.89
C LEU A 291 10.43 28.18 -11.79
N LYS A 292 11.59 28.59 -12.29
CA LYS A 292 12.85 27.81 -12.23
C LYS A 292 13.56 27.88 -10.88
N HIS A 293 13.05 28.67 -9.94
CA HIS A 293 13.64 28.80 -8.60
C HIS A 293 13.52 27.50 -7.82
N VAL A 294 14.62 27.09 -7.18
CA VAL A 294 14.67 25.89 -6.32
C VAL A 294 14.15 26.23 -4.93
N VAL A 295 13.14 25.51 -4.48
CA VAL A 295 12.49 25.70 -3.18
C VAL A 295 13.21 24.92 -2.08
N LYS A 296 13.07 25.39 -0.83
CA LYS A 296 13.58 24.74 0.39
C LYS A 296 12.45 24.36 1.33
N ASP A 297 12.78 23.52 2.32
CA ASP A 297 11.81 23.11 3.33
C ASP A 297 11.23 24.31 4.08
N LYS A 298 9.91 24.30 4.26
CA LYS A 298 9.11 25.35 4.90
C LYS A 298 8.98 26.67 4.11
N ASP A 299 9.29 26.68 2.82
CA ASP A 299 8.95 27.82 1.97
C ASP A 299 7.43 27.99 1.87
N ILE A 300 6.98 29.24 1.83
CA ILE A 300 5.58 29.62 1.62
C ILE A 300 5.48 30.25 0.24
N VAL A 301 4.65 29.70 -0.61
CA VAL A 301 4.53 30.11 -2.03
C VAL A 301 3.10 30.57 -2.34
N GLU A 302 2.99 31.70 -3.02
CA GLU A 302 1.75 32.21 -3.61
C GLU A 302 1.93 32.29 -5.13
N PHE A 303 1.14 31.55 -5.88
CA PHE A 303 1.17 31.59 -7.35
C PHE A 303 0.25 32.65 -7.88
N VAL A 304 0.76 33.48 -8.81
CA VAL A 304 -0.01 34.49 -9.52
C VAL A 304 -0.21 34.01 -10.95
N THR A 305 -1.49 33.84 -11.33
CA THR A 305 -1.94 33.46 -12.66
C THR A 305 -2.45 34.69 -13.43
N ASP A 306 -2.64 34.53 -14.71
CA ASP A 306 -3.34 35.53 -15.55
C ASP A 306 -4.79 35.69 -15.17
#